data_fb8a87663eb5e920e613127d6aa987c0
#
_entry.id   fb8a87663eb5e920e613127d6aa987c0
#
_cell.length_a   1.000
_cell.length_b   1.000
_cell.length_c   1.000
_cell.angle_alpha   90.00
_cell.angle_beta   90.00
_cell.angle_gamma   90.00
#
_symmetry.space_group_name_H-M   'P 1'
#
loop_
_entity.id
_entity.type
_entity.pdbx_description
1 polymer ?
#
loop_
_entity_poly.entity_id
_entity_poly.type
_entity_poly.pdbx_seq_one_letter_code
_entity_poly.pdbx_strand_id
1 'polypeptide(L)' 'NRGFTHIALTVDNLDEVYNRLQVDGLEFHCLPQISPDGNAKVTFCRDPEGNLLELVEEIR' A
#
# COMPACT_ATOMS: atom_id res chain seq x y z
N ASN A 1 -15.03 3.03 -14.74
CA ASN A 1 -15.11 2.87 -14.39
C ASN A 1 -15.59 2.49 -13.82
N ARG A 2 -15.78 2.26 -13.51
CA ARG A 2 -16.26 2.02 -13.00
C ARG A 2 -16.22 1.50 -12.06
N GLY A 3 -16.12 1.74 -11.59
CA GLY A 3 -16.20 0.88 -10.68
C GLY A 3 -15.35 1.00 -9.54
N PHE A 4 -14.12 0.99 -9.66
CA PHE A 4 -13.29 1.07 -8.48
C PHE A 4 -12.20 2.08 -8.68
N THR A 5 -11.68 2.52 -7.55
CA THR A 5 -10.67 3.55 -7.52
C THR A 5 -9.33 2.93 -7.15
N HIS A 6 -8.31 3.36 -7.84
CA HIS A 6 -6.95 2.95 -7.54
C HIS A 6 -6.17 4.20 -7.18
N ILE A 7 -5.71 4.27 -5.94
CA ILE A 7 -4.97 5.42 -5.43
C ILE A 7 -3.58 4.98 -5.04
N ALA A 8 -2.58 5.68 -5.51
CA ALA A 8 -1.19 5.40 -5.17
C ALA A 8 -0.67 6.52 -4.27
N LEU A 9 -0.12 6.14 -3.13
CA LEU A 9 0.41 7.09 -2.15
C LEU A 9 1.87 6.78 -1.88
N THR A 10 2.68 7.82 -1.82
CA THR A 10 4.08 7.68 -1.44
C THR A 10 4.22 8.00 0.04
N VAL A 11 4.89 7.12 0.78
CA VAL A 11 5.06 7.28 2.22
C VAL A 11 6.54 7.20 2.56
N ASP A 12 6.89 7.72 3.72
CA ASP A 12 8.28 7.73 4.16
C ASP A 12 8.73 6.42 4.78
N ASN A 13 7.80 5.75 5.46
CA ASN A 13 8.13 4.51 6.14
C ASN A 13 6.97 3.54 5.95
N LEU A 14 7.12 2.67 4.97
CA LEU A 14 6.01 1.79 4.60
C LEU A 14 5.70 0.78 5.68
N ASP A 15 6.72 0.27 6.36
CA ASP A 15 6.47 -0.72 7.40
C ASP A 15 5.61 -0.14 8.51
N GLU A 16 5.87 1.10 8.87
CA GLU A 16 5.10 1.75 9.91
C GLU A 16 3.66 1.98 9.45
N VAL A 17 3.49 2.45 8.24
CA VAL A 17 2.17 2.70 7.69
C VAL A 17 1.40 1.38 7.57
N TYR A 18 2.08 0.34 7.12
CA TYR A 18 1.48 -0.98 6.98
C TYR A 18 0.91 -1.45 8.32
N ASN A 19 1.72 -1.36 9.39
CA ASN A 19 1.26 -1.79 10.70
C ASN A 19 0.10 -0.96 11.20
N ARG A 20 0.17 0.33 10.99
CA ARG A 20 -0.87 1.24 11.46
C ARG A 20 -2.20 0.98 10.76
N LEU A 21 -2.16 0.82 9.46
CA LEU A 21 -3.39 0.60 8.71
C LEU A 21 -3.99 -0.76 9.00
N GLN A 22 -3.17 -1.75 9.30
CA GLN A 22 -3.71 -3.03 9.72
C GLN A 22 -4.49 -2.92 11.01
N VAL A 23 -3.95 -2.14 11.95
CA VAL A 23 -4.65 -1.92 13.22
C VAL A 23 -5.96 -1.20 12.97
N ASP A 24 -5.98 -0.32 11.97
CA ASP A 24 -7.19 0.41 11.61
C ASP A 24 -8.22 -0.44 10.86
N GLY A 25 -7.86 -1.67 10.53
CA GLY A 25 -8.83 -2.58 9.92
C GLY A 25 -8.74 -2.72 8.42
N LEU A 26 -7.73 -2.14 7.79
CA LEU A 26 -7.58 -2.29 6.37
C LEU A 26 -7.02 -3.67 6.04
N GLU A 27 -7.48 -4.21 4.92
CA GLU A 27 -7.06 -5.52 4.46
C GLU A 27 -5.89 -5.40 3.51
N PHE A 28 -4.77 -6.04 3.84
CA PHE A 28 -3.62 -6.05 2.96
C PHE A 28 -3.57 -7.35 2.19
N HIS A 29 -3.29 -7.23 0.90
CA HIS A 29 -3.24 -8.39 0.02
C HIS A 29 -1.91 -9.10 0.09
N CYS A 30 -0.87 -8.38 0.51
CA CYS A 30 0.46 -8.97 0.57
C CYS A 30 1.31 -8.15 1.53
N LEU A 31 2.41 -8.74 1.94
CA LEU A 31 3.40 -8.02 2.74
C LEU A 31 4.12 -7.01 1.84
N PRO A 32 4.67 -5.95 2.44
CA PRO A 32 5.46 -5.00 1.66
C PRO A 32 6.60 -5.73 0.92
N GLN A 33 6.75 -5.41 -0.35
CA GLN A 33 7.73 -6.09 -1.20
C GLN A 33 8.60 -5.08 -1.91
N ILE A 34 9.85 -5.48 -2.15
CA ILE A 34 10.77 -4.64 -2.88
C ILE A 34 10.45 -4.75 -4.37
N SER A 35 10.44 -3.60 -5.04
CA SER A 35 10.18 -3.59 -6.47
C SER A 35 11.32 -4.28 -7.22
N PRO A 36 11.07 -4.71 -8.47
CA PRO A 36 12.10 -5.44 -9.22
C PRO A 36 13.40 -4.69 -9.40
N ASP A 37 13.34 -3.36 -9.48
CA ASP A 37 14.55 -2.57 -9.65
C ASP A 37 15.22 -2.24 -8.31
N GLY A 38 14.62 -2.63 -7.19
CA GLY A 38 15.21 -2.41 -5.89
C GLY A 38 15.09 -1.00 -5.35
N ASN A 39 14.38 -0.13 -6.05
CA ASN A 39 14.32 1.28 -5.68
C ASN A 39 13.12 1.65 -4.86
N ALA A 40 12.19 0.74 -4.66
CA ALA A 40 10.99 1.05 -3.92
C ALA A 40 10.46 -0.17 -3.21
N LYS A 41 9.69 0.10 -2.17
CA LYS A 41 8.96 -0.94 -1.46
C LYS A 41 7.48 -0.64 -1.67
N VAL A 42 6.69 -1.66 -1.98
CA VAL A 42 5.30 -1.48 -2.40
C VAL A 42 4.42 -2.48 -1.71
N THR A 43 3.20 -2.06 -1.38
CA THR A 43 2.19 -3.00 -0.92
C THR A 43 0.82 -2.48 -1.36
N PHE A 44 -0.16 -3.38 -1.30
CA PHE A 44 -1.52 -3.04 -1.70
C PHE A 44 -2.48 -3.41 -0.60
N CYS A 45 -3.50 -2.58 -0.41
CA CYS A 45 -4.55 -2.89 0.53
C CYS A 45 -5.87 -2.37 0.00
N ARG A 46 -6.96 -2.79 0.66
CA ARG A 46 -8.29 -2.31 0.35
C ARG A 46 -8.86 -1.61 1.55
N ASP A 47 -9.53 -0.49 1.30
CA ASP A 47 -10.25 0.17 2.37
C ASP A 47 -11.60 -0.52 2.58
N PRO A 48 -12.33 -0.13 3.64
CA PRO A 48 -13.62 -0.79 3.91
C PRO A 48 -14.63 -0.68 2.78
N GLU A 49 -14.45 0.30 1.92
CA GLU A 49 -15.38 0.49 0.80
C GLU A 49 -14.96 -0.26 -0.44
N GLY A 50 -13.83 -0.96 -0.37
CA GLY A 50 -13.38 -1.76 -1.48
C GLY A 50 -12.44 -1.07 -2.44
N ASN A 51 -12.05 0.15 -2.15
CA ASN A 51 -11.11 0.87 -3.01
C ASN A 51 -9.70 0.32 -2.84
N LEU A 52 -8.99 0.23 -3.94
CA LEU A 52 -7.62 -0.31 -3.92
C LEU A 52 -6.63 0.81 -3.64
N LEU A 53 -5.78 0.58 -2.64
CA LEU A 53 -4.74 1.52 -2.29
C LEU A 53 -3.37 0.90 -2.53
N GLU A 54 -2.53 1.63 -3.21
CA GLU A 54 -1.14 1.22 -3.42
C GLU A 54 -0.25 2.15 -2.60
N LEU A 55 0.58 1.57 -1.75
CA LEU A 55 1.48 2.35 -0.90
C LEU A 55 2.90 2.10 -1.35
N VAL A 56 3.65 3.19 -1.53
CA VAL A 56 4.99 3.12 -2.08
C VAL A 56 5.95 3.87 -1.18
N GLU A 57 7.07 3.24 -0.86
CA GLU A 57 8.16 3.89 -0.16
C GLU A 57 9.36 3.89 -1.10
N GLU A 58 9.89 5.07 -1.39
CA GLU A 58 11.07 5.18 -2.24
C GLU A 58 12.30 4.91 -1.40
N ILE A 59 12.98 3.83 -1.74
CA ILE A 59 14.17 3.42 -1.01
C ILE A 59 15.40 4.12 -1.55
N ARG A 60 15.48 4.37 -2.80
CA ARG A 60 16.45 5.06 -3.48
C ARG A 60 17.52 4.73 -3.65
#